data_26c11a33440ca91873c67547df52e972
#
_entry.id   26c11a33440ca91873c67547df52e972
#
_cell.length_a   1.000
_cell.length_b   1.000
_cell.length_c   1.000
_cell.angle_alpha   90.00
_cell.angle_beta   90.00
_cell.angle_gamma   90.00
#
_symmetry.space_group_name_H-M   'P 1'
#
loop_
_entity.id
_entity.type
_entity.pdbx_description
1 polymer ?
#
loop_
_entity_poly.entity_id
_entity_poly.type
_entity_poly.pdbx_seq_one_letter_code
_entity_poly.pdbx_strand_id
1 'polypeptide(L)'
;MILFIYLLIYFLLVFVIRSVLLKVKTGVNPLTFNKTDDAHGYNGKVFTAISFLELLVVGIYSFKSEWYEYLLPFWYLENDTLPKIGWGLLILSLMVVWIAQSQMANSWRIGIDEKNKTKLVTKGLFSISRNPIFLGIMIANIGLFLVIPNAFTLLIISLSTISINTQIRLEEEFLKS
;
A
#
# COMPACT_ATOMS: atom_id res chain seq x y z
N MET A 1 9.34 8.11 16.19
CA MET A 1 8.73 9.31 15.59
C MET A 1 8.99 9.43 14.08
N ILE A 2 10.23 9.28 13.58
CA ILE A 2 10.56 9.37 12.14
C ILE A 2 9.74 8.40 11.28
N LEU A 3 9.57 7.16 11.72
CA LEU A 3 8.80 6.15 11.00
C LEU A 3 7.31 6.55 10.85
N PHE A 4 6.71 7.13 11.87
CA PHE A 4 5.33 7.61 11.82
C PHE A 4 5.18 8.77 10.83
N ILE A 5 6.12 9.72 10.84
CA ILE A 5 6.14 10.83 9.88
C ILE A 5 6.29 10.29 8.45
N TYR A 6 7.20 9.34 8.24
CA TYR A 6 7.37 8.68 6.95
C TYR A 6 6.06 8.04 6.47
N LEU A 7 5.39 7.28 7.34
CA LEU A 7 4.14 6.60 6.99
C LEU A 7 3.03 7.61 6.62
N LEU A 8 2.89 8.71 7.37
CA LEU A 8 1.95 9.78 7.03
C LEU A 8 2.27 10.42 5.68
N ILE A 9 3.55 10.70 5.40
CA ILE A 9 3.98 11.23 4.11
C ILE A 9 3.68 10.22 2.99
N TYR A 10 3.94 8.94 3.22
CA TYR A 10 3.66 7.88 2.26
C TYR A 10 2.17 7.85 1.89
N PHE A 11 1.27 7.79 2.89
CA PHE A 11 -0.18 7.82 2.66
C PHE A 11 -0.64 9.10 1.97
N LEU A 12 -0.11 10.25 2.39
CA LEU A 12 -0.44 11.53 1.80
C LEU A 12 -0.06 11.58 0.30
N LEU A 13 1.17 11.19 -0.04
CA LEU A 13 1.68 11.22 -1.41
C LEU A 13 0.96 10.19 -2.30
N VAL A 14 0.85 8.95 -1.82
CA VAL A 14 0.37 7.82 -2.64
C VAL A 14 -1.15 7.88 -2.84
N PHE A 15 -1.91 8.23 -1.81
CA PHE A 15 -3.38 8.15 -1.86
C PHE A 15 -4.04 9.52 -1.95
N VAL A 16 -3.67 10.48 -1.10
CA VAL A 16 -4.40 11.75 -1.02
C VAL A 16 -4.02 12.69 -2.16
N ILE A 17 -2.75 13.06 -2.26
CA ILE A 17 -2.29 14.04 -3.27
C ILE A 17 -2.59 13.51 -4.66
N ARG A 18 -2.29 12.24 -4.93
CA ARG A 18 -2.56 11.65 -6.24
C ARG A 18 -4.04 11.64 -6.58
N SER A 19 -4.91 11.31 -5.63
CA SER A 19 -6.37 11.32 -5.83
C SER A 19 -6.90 12.71 -6.11
N VAL A 20 -6.43 13.70 -5.35
CA VAL A 20 -6.84 15.11 -5.54
C VAL A 20 -6.39 15.63 -6.91
N LEU A 21 -5.13 15.43 -7.26
CA LEU A 21 -4.57 15.86 -8.55
C LEU A 21 -5.34 15.24 -9.74
N LEU A 22 -5.66 13.96 -9.64
CA LEU A 22 -6.42 13.29 -10.70
C LEU A 22 -7.85 13.83 -10.80
N LYS A 23 -8.53 13.97 -9.65
CA LYS A 23 -9.90 14.53 -9.60
C LYS A 23 -9.96 15.92 -10.18
N VAL A 24 -9.02 16.80 -9.84
CA VAL A 24 -8.94 18.16 -10.38
C VAL A 24 -8.69 18.13 -11.88
N LYS A 25 -7.81 17.26 -12.36
CA LYS A 25 -7.43 17.18 -13.78
C LYS A 25 -8.50 16.54 -14.67
N THR A 26 -9.23 15.54 -14.17
CA THR A 26 -10.14 14.72 -15.00
C THR A 26 -11.61 14.88 -14.64
N GLY A 27 -11.93 15.51 -13.51
CA GLY A 27 -13.29 15.57 -12.95
C GLY A 27 -13.78 14.23 -12.35
N VAL A 28 -13.03 13.13 -12.53
CA VAL A 28 -13.42 11.78 -12.10
C VAL A 28 -12.81 11.47 -10.73
N ASN A 29 -13.64 10.96 -9.82
CA ASN A 29 -13.14 10.51 -8.53
C ASN A 29 -12.40 9.15 -8.69
N PRO A 30 -11.08 9.09 -8.43
CA PRO A 30 -10.33 7.85 -8.59
C PRO A 30 -10.57 6.83 -7.48
N LEU A 31 -11.21 7.22 -6.38
CA LEU A 31 -11.51 6.33 -5.25
C LEU A 31 -12.79 5.55 -5.54
N THR A 32 -12.65 4.31 -6.01
CA THR A 32 -13.76 3.41 -6.31
C THR A 32 -13.93 2.30 -5.28
N PHE A 33 -12.97 2.11 -4.38
CA PHE A 33 -13.07 1.19 -3.25
C PHE A 33 -14.29 1.47 -2.36
N ASN A 34 -14.87 0.44 -1.79
CA ASN A 34 -15.98 0.48 -0.82
C ASN A 34 -17.32 1.03 -1.37
N LYS A 35 -17.47 1.20 -2.68
CA LYS A 35 -18.71 1.73 -3.28
C LYS A 35 -19.70 0.65 -3.71
N THR A 36 -19.26 -0.59 -3.78
CA THR A 36 -20.04 -1.75 -4.19
C THR A 36 -20.17 -2.74 -3.05
N ASP A 37 -21.28 -3.48 -3.01
CA ASP A 37 -21.50 -4.56 -2.04
C ASP A 37 -21.19 -5.92 -2.69
N ASP A 38 -19.96 -6.01 -3.21
CA ASP A 38 -19.40 -7.17 -3.88
C ASP A 38 -18.02 -7.52 -3.29
N ALA A 39 -17.36 -8.53 -3.86
CA ALA A 39 -16.02 -8.95 -3.45
C ALA A 39 -14.99 -7.82 -3.53
N HIS A 40 -15.14 -6.91 -4.52
CA HIS A 40 -14.25 -5.77 -4.69
C HIS A 40 -14.43 -4.74 -3.56
N GLY A 41 -15.68 -4.37 -3.24
CA GLY A 41 -15.99 -3.46 -2.13
C GLY A 41 -15.59 -4.05 -0.77
N TYR A 42 -15.79 -5.37 -0.57
CA TYR A 42 -15.31 -6.06 0.63
C TYR A 42 -13.79 -5.99 0.75
N ASN A 43 -13.05 -6.30 -0.31
CA ASN A 43 -11.58 -6.23 -0.31
C ASN A 43 -11.08 -4.81 -0.02
N GLY A 44 -11.78 -3.78 -0.52
CA GLY A 44 -11.49 -2.39 -0.18
C GLY A 44 -11.63 -2.07 1.31
N LYS A 45 -12.65 -2.62 1.98
CA LYS A 45 -12.82 -2.50 3.45
C LYS A 45 -11.66 -3.19 4.19
N VAL A 46 -11.21 -4.36 3.70
CA VAL A 46 -10.05 -5.08 4.25
C VAL A 46 -8.78 -4.24 4.11
N PHE A 47 -8.51 -3.66 2.95
CA PHE A 47 -7.39 -2.74 2.74
C PHE A 47 -7.41 -1.55 3.70
N THR A 48 -8.58 -0.96 3.91
CA THR A 48 -8.75 0.16 4.86
C THR A 48 -8.43 -0.28 6.28
N ALA A 49 -8.91 -1.45 6.70
CA ALA A 49 -8.63 -2.01 8.03
C ALA A 49 -7.14 -2.30 8.24
N ILE A 50 -6.46 -2.86 7.22
CA ILE A 50 -5.00 -3.11 7.25
C ILE A 50 -4.24 -1.79 7.37
N SER A 51 -4.60 -0.76 6.61
CA SER A 51 -3.96 0.55 6.67
C SER A 51 -4.14 1.21 8.04
N PHE A 52 -5.31 1.04 8.67
CA PHE A 52 -5.54 1.52 10.03
C PHE A 52 -4.70 0.75 11.05
N LEU A 53 -4.60 -0.58 10.92
CA LEU A 53 -3.75 -1.40 11.77
C LEU A 53 -2.27 -0.99 11.64
N GLU A 54 -1.82 -0.69 10.44
CA GLU A 54 -0.46 -0.22 10.16
C GLU A 54 -0.18 1.11 10.88
N LEU A 55 -1.09 2.09 10.78
CA LEU A 55 -1.00 3.35 11.50
C LEU A 55 -0.98 3.16 13.02
N LEU A 56 -1.80 2.24 13.54
CA LEU A 56 -1.87 1.92 14.97
C LEU A 56 -0.54 1.35 15.46
N VAL A 57 -0.01 0.33 14.77
CA VAL A 57 1.25 -0.34 15.14
C VAL A 57 2.42 0.63 15.13
N VAL A 58 2.55 1.43 14.06
CA VAL A 58 3.60 2.43 13.94
C VAL A 58 3.40 3.57 14.94
N GLY A 59 2.15 3.92 15.26
CA GLY A 59 1.81 4.90 16.31
C GLY A 59 2.25 4.43 17.70
N ILE A 60 1.94 3.18 18.06
CA ILE A 60 2.38 2.58 19.34
C ILE A 60 3.90 2.61 19.42
N TYR A 61 4.59 2.08 18.42
CA TYR A 61 6.05 2.09 18.36
C TYR A 61 6.65 3.50 18.48
N SER A 62 6.01 4.51 17.90
CA SER A 62 6.57 5.87 17.82
C SER A 62 6.32 6.74 19.04
N PHE A 63 5.19 6.51 19.76
CA PHE A 63 4.72 7.40 20.82
C PHE A 63 4.48 6.71 22.15
N LYS A 64 4.40 5.37 22.17
CA LYS A 64 4.08 4.55 23.35
C LYS A 64 5.01 3.34 23.43
N SER A 65 6.32 3.60 23.55
CA SER A 65 7.35 2.53 23.58
C SER A 65 7.10 1.49 24.67
N GLU A 66 6.52 1.88 25.79
CA GLU A 66 6.09 0.98 26.87
C GLU A 66 5.02 -0.04 26.46
N TRP A 67 4.24 0.28 25.40
CA TRP A 67 3.22 -0.63 24.86
C TRP A 67 3.74 -1.49 23.71
N TYR A 68 4.97 -1.26 23.27
CA TYR A 68 5.56 -2.00 22.15
C TYR A 68 5.68 -3.50 22.45
N GLU A 69 5.89 -3.88 23.72
CA GLU A 69 5.95 -5.28 24.15
C GLU A 69 4.64 -6.04 23.86
N TYR A 70 3.48 -5.36 23.93
CA TYR A 70 2.20 -5.97 23.57
C TYR A 70 2.05 -6.27 22.08
N LEU A 71 2.91 -5.71 21.22
CA LEU A 71 2.98 -6.05 19.80
C LEU A 71 3.77 -7.34 19.55
N LEU A 72 4.25 -8.01 20.59
CA LEU A 72 5.03 -9.25 20.53
C LEU A 72 6.26 -9.12 19.61
N PRO A 73 7.24 -8.28 19.98
CA PRO A 73 8.43 -8.06 19.18
C PRO A 73 9.27 -9.33 19.05
N PHE A 74 9.90 -9.49 17.90
CA PHE A 74 10.83 -10.59 17.63
C PHE A 74 12.25 -10.17 18.05
N TRP A 75 12.52 -10.25 19.36
CA TRP A 75 13.79 -9.82 19.95
C TRP A 75 15.03 -10.40 19.29
N TYR A 76 14.95 -11.63 18.73
CA TYR A 76 16.04 -12.28 18.02
C TYR A 76 16.32 -11.67 16.62
N LEU A 77 15.43 -10.82 16.11
CA LEU A 77 15.62 -10.04 14.88
C LEU A 77 16.12 -8.61 15.17
N GLU A 78 16.22 -8.23 16.43
CA GLU A 78 16.71 -6.90 16.81
C GLU A 78 18.23 -6.81 16.59
N ASN A 79 18.62 -6.10 15.55
CA ASN A 79 20.01 -5.80 15.20
C ASN A 79 20.08 -4.49 14.40
N ASP A 80 21.30 -3.95 14.25
CA ASP A 80 21.50 -2.66 13.57
C ASP A 80 21.36 -2.71 12.05
N THR A 81 21.39 -3.90 11.46
CA THR A 81 21.40 -4.07 9.99
C THR A 81 20.01 -4.12 9.41
N LEU A 82 19.10 -4.88 10.04
CA LEU A 82 17.74 -5.04 9.53
C LEU A 82 16.95 -3.72 9.40
N PRO A 83 16.99 -2.80 10.39
CA PRO A 83 16.33 -1.51 10.23
C PRO A 83 16.90 -0.68 9.08
N LYS A 84 18.20 -0.73 8.82
CA LYS A 84 18.83 -0.03 7.68
C LYS A 84 18.34 -0.57 6.35
N ILE A 85 18.26 -1.89 6.21
CA ILE A 85 17.68 -2.55 5.03
C ILE A 85 16.19 -2.18 4.91
N GLY A 86 15.45 -2.24 6.01
CA GLY A 86 14.05 -1.87 6.08
C GLY A 86 13.78 -0.44 5.57
N TRP A 87 14.57 0.53 6.04
CA TRP A 87 14.49 1.91 5.55
C TRP A 87 14.83 2.03 4.06
N GLY A 88 15.83 1.28 3.58
CA GLY A 88 16.13 1.20 2.15
C GLY A 88 14.94 0.71 1.33
N LEU A 89 14.24 -0.35 1.80
CA LEU A 89 13.04 -0.88 1.16
C LEU A 89 11.86 0.11 1.22
N LEU A 90 11.66 0.81 2.32
CA LEU A 90 10.63 1.83 2.44
C LEU A 90 10.83 2.95 1.42
N ILE A 91 12.04 3.46 1.28
CA ILE A 91 12.37 4.48 0.28
C ILE A 91 12.19 3.94 -1.15
N LEU A 92 12.68 2.72 -1.42
CA LEU A 92 12.51 2.05 -2.70
C LEU A 92 11.02 1.89 -3.05
N SER A 93 10.20 1.46 -2.10
CA SER A 93 8.76 1.33 -2.25
C SER A 93 8.12 2.64 -2.71
N LEU A 94 8.42 3.74 -2.00
CA LEU A 94 7.86 5.05 -2.34
C LEU A 94 8.23 5.47 -3.77
N MET A 95 9.48 5.23 -4.19
CA MET A 95 9.93 5.50 -5.55
C MET A 95 9.19 4.64 -6.59
N VAL A 96 9.06 3.33 -6.34
CA VAL A 96 8.36 2.41 -7.24
C VAL A 96 6.90 2.83 -7.41
N VAL A 97 6.20 3.09 -6.31
CA VAL A 97 4.78 3.51 -6.35
C VAL A 97 4.62 4.85 -7.06
N TRP A 98 5.47 5.83 -6.75
CA TRP A 98 5.43 7.15 -7.37
C TRP A 98 5.65 7.08 -8.90
N ILE A 99 6.65 6.32 -9.34
CA ILE A 99 6.93 6.12 -10.77
C ILE A 99 5.76 5.40 -11.44
N ALA A 100 5.25 4.32 -10.84
CA ALA A 100 4.12 3.57 -11.39
C ALA A 100 2.86 4.45 -11.54
N GLN A 101 2.50 5.21 -10.52
CA GLN A 101 1.38 6.14 -10.58
C GLN A 101 1.58 7.23 -11.64
N SER A 102 2.81 7.71 -11.79
CA SER A 102 3.14 8.71 -12.81
C SER A 102 2.98 8.14 -14.23
N GLN A 103 3.37 6.89 -14.44
CA GLN A 103 3.21 6.19 -15.72
C GLN A 103 1.74 5.90 -16.06
N MET A 104 0.89 5.64 -15.07
CA MET A 104 -0.55 5.50 -15.28
C MET A 104 -1.22 6.83 -15.66
N ALA A 105 -0.63 7.95 -15.29
CA ALA A 105 -1.16 9.29 -15.56
C ALA A 105 -2.66 9.41 -15.21
N ASN A 106 -3.51 9.66 -16.21
CA ASN A 106 -4.97 9.81 -16.02
C ASN A 106 -5.71 8.47 -15.89
N SER A 107 -5.04 7.35 -16.15
CA SER A 107 -5.63 6.01 -16.03
C SER A 107 -5.58 5.45 -14.60
N TRP A 108 -4.87 6.14 -13.68
CA TRP A 108 -4.74 5.67 -12.31
C TRP A 108 -6.09 5.69 -11.57
N ARG A 109 -6.41 4.58 -10.90
CA ARG A 109 -7.61 4.40 -10.05
C ARG A 109 -7.21 3.59 -8.83
N ILE A 110 -7.97 3.73 -7.76
CA ILE A 110 -7.95 2.85 -6.60
C ILE A 110 -9.21 1.99 -6.69
N GLY A 111 -9.04 0.75 -7.12
CA GLY A 111 -10.11 -0.18 -7.40
C GLY A 111 -10.59 -0.17 -8.85
N ILE A 112 -11.62 -0.98 -9.14
CA ILE A 112 -12.21 -1.15 -10.46
C ILE A 112 -13.19 0.01 -10.74
N ASP A 113 -13.03 0.66 -11.90
CA ASP A 113 -13.95 1.70 -12.38
C ASP A 113 -14.65 1.21 -13.65
N GLU A 114 -15.82 0.62 -13.49
CA GLU A 114 -16.64 0.09 -14.59
C GLU A 114 -17.16 1.18 -15.53
N LYS A 115 -17.34 2.40 -15.02
CA LYS A 115 -17.96 3.51 -15.76
C LYS A 115 -16.96 4.24 -16.67
N ASN A 116 -15.71 4.32 -16.25
CA ASN A 116 -14.68 5.06 -16.97
C ASN A 116 -13.57 4.11 -17.43
N LYS A 117 -13.75 3.46 -18.58
CA LYS A 117 -12.73 2.59 -19.18
C LYS A 117 -11.43 3.38 -19.41
N THR A 118 -10.33 2.88 -18.89
CA THR A 118 -9.02 3.50 -19.01
C THR A 118 -8.14 2.72 -19.98
N LYS A 119 -7.15 3.40 -20.58
CA LYS A 119 -6.18 2.73 -21.44
C LYS A 119 -5.22 1.89 -20.60
N LEU A 120 -5.00 0.65 -21.02
CA LEU A 120 -4.01 -0.22 -20.40
C LEU A 120 -2.60 0.35 -20.61
N VAL A 121 -1.86 0.49 -19.51
CA VAL A 121 -0.45 0.92 -19.53
C VAL A 121 0.44 -0.31 -19.60
N THR A 122 1.33 -0.37 -20.61
CA THR A 122 2.20 -1.53 -20.84
C THR A 122 3.69 -1.17 -20.89
N LYS A 123 4.04 0.11 -20.64
CA LYS A 123 5.42 0.63 -20.73
C LYS A 123 6.02 0.90 -19.34
N GLY A 124 7.33 0.99 -19.27
CA GLY A 124 8.07 1.30 -18.05
C GLY A 124 7.94 0.18 -17.02
N LEU A 125 7.58 0.48 -15.78
CA LEU A 125 7.41 -0.54 -14.73
C LEU A 125 6.32 -1.57 -15.08
N PHE A 126 5.32 -1.18 -15.87
CA PHE A 126 4.25 -2.07 -16.34
C PHE A 126 4.69 -3.07 -17.41
N SER A 127 5.88 -2.93 -17.99
CA SER A 127 6.48 -3.98 -18.84
C SER A 127 7.13 -5.10 -18.02
N ILE A 128 7.47 -4.82 -16.75
CA ILE A 128 8.14 -5.78 -15.83
C ILE A 128 7.12 -6.44 -14.92
N SER A 129 6.17 -5.67 -14.41
CA SER A 129 5.09 -6.15 -13.53
C SER A 129 3.74 -5.61 -14.00
N ARG A 130 2.70 -6.44 -14.00
CA ARG A 130 1.33 -6.00 -14.31
C ARG A 130 0.77 -5.04 -13.25
N ASN A 131 1.24 -5.17 -12.00
CA ASN A 131 0.76 -4.39 -10.86
C ASN A 131 1.92 -3.80 -10.05
N PRO A 132 2.72 -2.87 -10.62
CA PRO A 132 3.90 -2.33 -9.95
C PRO A 132 3.56 -1.51 -8.69
N ILE A 133 2.35 -0.97 -8.58
CA ILE A 133 1.88 -0.29 -7.36
C ILE A 133 1.73 -1.29 -6.22
N PHE A 134 1.09 -2.43 -6.46
CA PHE A 134 0.96 -3.48 -5.44
C PHE A 134 2.31 -4.09 -5.07
N LEU A 135 3.21 -4.25 -6.04
CA LEU A 135 4.60 -4.64 -5.76
C LEU A 135 5.27 -3.64 -4.82
N GLY A 136 5.11 -2.35 -5.06
CA GLY A 136 5.63 -1.30 -4.18
C GLY A 136 5.06 -1.39 -2.76
N ILE A 137 3.75 -1.58 -2.60
CA ILE A 137 3.11 -1.75 -1.29
C ILE A 137 3.66 -2.99 -0.56
N MET A 138 3.87 -4.11 -1.26
CA MET A 138 4.48 -5.31 -0.68
C MET A 138 5.92 -5.05 -0.19
N ILE A 139 6.72 -4.30 -0.97
CA ILE A 139 8.06 -3.88 -0.57
C ILE A 139 7.99 -3.00 0.68
N ALA A 140 7.02 -2.08 0.78
CA ALA A 140 6.81 -1.24 1.97
C ALA A 140 6.52 -2.09 3.21
N ASN A 141 5.63 -3.05 3.11
CA ASN A 141 5.26 -3.93 4.23
C ASN A 141 6.45 -4.76 4.73
N ILE A 142 7.27 -5.29 3.80
CA ILE A 142 8.52 -5.98 4.16
C ILE A 142 9.48 -5.01 4.82
N GLY A 143 9.64 -3.81 4.27
CA GLY A 143 10.49 -2.76 4.84
C GLY A 143 10.05 -2.38 6.25
N LEU A 144 8.74 -2.21 6.48
CA LEU A 144 8.17 -1.92 7.78
C LEU A 144 8.47 -3.04 8.79
N PHE A 145 8.28 -4.30 8.40
CA PHE A 145 8.61 -5.45 9.25
C PHE A 145 10.09 -5.47 9.64
N LEU A 146 11.00 -5.15 8.72
CA LEU A 146 12.43 -5.13 9.01
C LEU A 146 12.83 -3.95 9.92
N VAL A 147 12.07 -2.85 9.91
CA VAL A 147 12.30 -1.72 10.81
C VAL A 147 11.77 -2.01 12.22
N ILE A 148 10.61 -2.64 12.32
CA ILE A 148 9.94 -2.96 13.60
C ILE A 148 9.41 -4.39 13.59
N PRO A 149 10.30 -5.41 13.71
CA PRO A 149 9.92 -6.81 13.61
C PRO A 149 9.05 -7.24 14.79
N ASN A 150 7.77 -7.45 14.56
CA ASN A 150 6.80 -7.91 15.57
C ASN A 150 5.66 -8.72 14.93
N ALA A 151 4.86 -9.39 15.75
CA ALA A 151 3.78 -10.24 15.26
C ALA A 151 2.73 -9.48 14.44
N PHE A 152 2.46 -8.22 14.78
CA PHE A 152 1.46 -7.41 14.06
C PHE A 152 1.97 -6.94 12.69
N THR A 153 3.25 -6.58 12.56
CA THR A 153 3.82 -6.27 11.24
C THR A 153 3.90 -7.51 10.34
N LEU A 154 4.14 -8.69 10.91
CA LEU A 154 4.04 -9.95 10.18
C LEU A 154 2.59 -10.25 9.76
N LEU A 155 1.62 -9.99 10.63
CA LEU A 155 0.19 -10.10 10.32
C LEU A 155 -0.20 -9.14 9.19
N ILE A 156 0.28 -7.90 9.20
CA ILE A 156 0.06 -6.91 8.13
C ILE A 156 0.58 -7.45 6.80
N ILE A 157 1.79 -8.01 6.74
CA ILE A 157 2.33 -8.63 5.51
C ILE A 157 1.39 -9.73 5.02
N SER A 158 0.97 -10.62 5.91
CA SER A 158 0.13 -11.76 5.56
C SER A 158 -1.23 -11.33 5.01
N LEU A 159 -1.93 -10.44 5.72
CA LEU A 159 -3.22 -9.91 5.31
C LEU A 159 -3.12 -9.09 4.01
N SER A 160 -2.09 -8.24 3.90
CA SER A 160 -1.85 -7.46 2.67
C SER A 160 -1.58 -8.35 1.48
N THR A 161 -0.80 -9.43 1.66
CA THR A 161 -0.52 -10.40 0.59
C THR A 161 -1.81 -11.05 0.09
N ILE A 162 -2.68 -11.49 0.99
CA ILE A 162 -3.98 -12.09 0.64
C ILE A 162 -4.85 -11.05 -0.09
N SER A 163 -5.00 -9.86 0.49
CA SER A 163 -5.84 -8.81 -0.06
C SER A 163 -5.36 -8.31 -1.43
N ILE A 164 -4.05 -8.14 -1.61
CA ILE A 164 -3.45 -7.75 -2.90
C ILE A 164 -3.67 -8.84 -3.95
N ASN A 165 -3.43 -10.12 -3.63
CA ASN A 165 -3.66 -11.20 -4.58
C ASN A 165 -5.15 -11.32 -4.96
N THR A 166 -6.05 -11.09 -4.02
CA THR A 166 -7.49 -11.03 -4.30
C THR A 166 -7.79 -9.88 -5.25
N GLN A 167 -7.26 -8.68 -4.99
CA GLN A 167 -7.47 -7.53 -5.85
C GLN A 167 -6.94 -7.76 -7.27
N ILE A 168 -5.75 -8.32 -7.42
CA ILE A 168 -5.17 -8.64 -8.72
C ILE A 168 -6.10 -9.58 -9.52
N ARG A 169 -6.63 -10.62 -8.88
CA ARG A 169 -7.56 -11.56 -9.54
C ARG A 169 -8.85 -10.87 -9.98
N LEU A 170 -9.45 -10.05 -9.12
CA LEU A 170 -10.65 -9.29 -9.45
C LEU A 170 -10.43 -8.34 -10.62
N GLU A 171 -9.29 -7.64 -10.65
CA GLU A 171 -8.92 -6.76 -11.76
C GLU A 171 -8.66 -7.52 -13.06
N GLU A 172 -8.01 -8.70 -12.99
CA GLU A 172 -7.78 -9.54 -14.18
C GLU A 172 -9.07 -10.14 -14.74
N GLU A 173 -10.03 -10.52 -13.89
CA GLU A 173 -11.35 -10.97 -14.33
C GLU A 173 -12.12 -9.84 -15.03
N PHE A 174 -12.11 -8.66 -14.45
CA PHE A 174 -12.74 -7.49 -15.04
C PHE A 174 -12.13 -7.11 -16.40
N LEU A 175 -10.81 -7.24 -16.57
CA LEU A 175 -10.14 -6.92 -17.82
C LEU A 175 -10.39 -7.96 -18.94
N LYS A 176 -10.87 -9.16 -18.58
CA LYS A 176 -11.21 -10.22 -19.55
C LYS A 176 -12.67 -10.16 -20.00
N SER A 177 -13.55 -9.50 -19.23
CA SER A 177 -14.97 -9.29 -19.54
C SER A 177 -15.16 -8.11 -20.52
#